data_520928a5eb5cb902bfe02bb19802c0a1
#
_entry.id   520928a5eb5cb902bfe02bb19802c0a1
#
_cell.length_a   1.000
_cell.length_b   1.000
_cell.length_c   1.000
_cell.angle_alpha   90.00
_cell.angle_beta   90.00
_cell.angle_gamma   90.00
#
_symmetry.space_group_name_H-M   'P 1'
#
loop_
_entity.id
_entity.type
_entity.pdbx_description
1 polymer ?
#
loop_
_entity_poly.entity_id
_entity_poly.type
_entity_poly.pdbx_seq_one_letter_code
_entity_poly.pdbx_strand_id
1 'polypeptide(L)'
;MPLPRQVFIAVIGAGGVGKTFLSQLSALSKRLSQSPSSPYYVSLIWLSTSKKAVYHADYRPVSDWESELQNSSTSPLPLPQLCEYLQKAPEKVVLVDNTSSQDVADSYPAFLKKGISIVTPNKKAFSGSYDLWTQIFNSASNGNGAGGYVFHESSVGAGLPVISTLKDLVETGDEVTKIEGVFSGTMSFLFNSFQPLGGGGGKFSAEVTSAKEKGYTEPDARDDLNGLDVARKLTILARLAGLKVESPTSFPVQSLIPKELESCSSGDEFLEKLPQFDDQMEQLKVDAEKEGKVIRFVGSVDVPSNNVKVGLEKFDKSHPIAALKGSDNIIAFYTKRYGNNPLIIQGAGAGGEVTAMGVTADLVKVLRLLH
;
A
#
# COMPACT_ATOMS: atom_id res chain seq x y z
N MET A 1 12.72 18.46 -32.49
CA MET A 1 12.53 17.68 -31.27
C MET A 1 12.50 16.21 -31.68
N PRO A 2 13.08 15.30 -30.90
CA PRO A 2 12.90 13.87 -31.17
C PRO A 2 11.41 13.52 -31.16
N LEU A 3 11.02 12.52 -31.95
CA LEU A 3 9.64 12.04 -31.96
C LEU A 3 9.29 11.49 -30.56
N PRO A 4 8.07 11.74 -30.05
CA PRO A 4 7.65 11.19 -28.77
C PRO A 4 7.68 9.67 -28.81
N ARG A 5 8.21 9.05 -27.75
CA ARG A 5 8.30 7.59 -27.61
C ARG A 5 6.97 7.02 -27.14
N GLN A 6 6.59 5.91 -27.73
CA GLN A 6 5.47 5.13 -27.24
C GLN A 6 5.91 4.25 -26.06
N VAL A 7 5.08 4.19 -25.01
CA VAL A 7 5.24 3.25 -23.91
C VAL A 7 3.95 2.45 -23.75
N PHE A 8 4.08 1.16 -23.71
CA PHE A 8 2.96 0.24 -23.57
C PHE A 8 2.65 -0.02 -22.10
N ILE A 9 1.37 -0.04 -21.76
CA ILE A 9 0.88 -0.30 -20.41
C ILE A 9 0.12 -1.63 -20.41
N ALA A 10 0.51 -2.52 -19.52
CA ALA A 10 -0.21 -3.76 -19.24
C ALA A 10 -0.78 -3.69 -17.82
N VAL A 11 -2.06 -4.01 -17.65
CA VAL A 11 -2.75 -3.91 -16.36
C VAL A 11 -3.28 -5.28 -15.94
N ILE A 12 -2.89 -5.72 -14.74
CA ILE A 12 -3.47 -6.86 -14.06
C ILE A 12 -4.31 -6.33 -12.89
N GLY A 13 -5.60 -6.69 -12.86
CA GLY A 13 -6.54 -6.28 -11.83
C GLY A 13 -7.36 -5.05 -12.20
N ALA A 14 -8.65 -5.28 -12.47
CA ALA A 14 -9.66 -4.26 -12.72
C ALA A 14 -10.74 -4.27 -11.61
N GLY A 15 -10.31 -4.40 -10.36
CA GLY A 15 -11.14 -4.17 -9.17
C GLY A 15 -11.30 -2.67 -8.87
N GLY A 16 -11.67 -2.29 -7.65
CA GLY A 16 -11.90 -0.89 -7.28
C GLY A 16 -10.73 0.04 -7.65
N VAL A 17 -9.53 -0.23 -7.13
CA VAL A 17 -8.32 0.55 -7.45
C VAL A 17 -7.99 0.47 -8.93
N GLY A 18 -8.08 -0.72 -9.55
CA GLY A 18 -7.73 -0.92 -10.95
C GLY A 18 -8.62 -0.13 -11.91
N LYS A 19 -9.94 -0.08 -11.69
CA LYS A 19 -10.87 0.74 -12.49
C LYS A 19 -10.57 2.23 -12.36
N THR A 20 -10.33 2.69 -11.14
CA THR A 20 -9.96 4.09 -10.89
C THR A 20 -8.63 4.43 -11.57
N PHE A 21 -7.62 3.54 -11.48
CA PHE A 21 -6.36 3.69 -12.19
C PHE A 21 -6.57 3.78 -13.72
N LEU A 22 -7.39 2.92 -14.32
CA LEU A 22 -7.68 2.93 -15.76
C LEU A 22 -8.34 4.24 -16.20
N SER A 23 -9.24 4.80 -15.39
CA SER A 23 -9.81 6.13 -15.62
C SER A 23 -8.74 7.23 -15.57
N GLN A 24 -7.86 7.19 -14.57
CA GLN A 24 -6.73 8.13 -14.46
C GLN A 24 -5.72 7.95 -15.60
N LEU A 25 -5.44 6.70 -16.03
CA LEU A 25 -4.60 6.40 -17.17
C LEU A 25 -5.16 6.99 -18.47
N SER A 26 -6.49 6.86 -18.69
CA SER A 26 -7.16 7.44 -19.85
C SER A 26 -7.02 8.97 -19.87
N ALA A 27 -7.22 9.62 -18.73
CA ALA A 27 -7.02 11.07 -18.59
C ALA A 27 -5.56 11.48 -18.81
N LEU A 28 -4.60 10.71 -18.29
CA LEU A 28 -3.16 10.92 -18.50
C LEU A 28 -2.80 10.77 -19.98
N SER A 29 -3.24 9.71 -20.63
CA SER A 29 -3.00 9.46 -22.06
C SER A 29 -3.51 10.61 -22.92
N LYS A 30 -4.74 11.09 -22.67
CA LYS A 30 -5.33 12.24 -23.36
C LYS A 30 -4.49 13.50 -23.14
N ARG A 31 -4.07 13.79 -21.92
CA ARG A 31 -3.23 14.94 -21.59
C ARG A 31 -1.88 14.90 -22.33
N LEU A 32 -1.23 13.72 -22.34
CA LEU A 32 0.05 13.54 -23.01
C LEU A 32 -0.06 13.72 -24.53
N SER A 33 -1.11 13.18 -25.16
CA SER A 33 -1.34 13.30 -26.60
C SER A 33 -1.67 14.72 -27.05
N GLN A 34 -2.21 15.55 -26.16
CA GLN A 34 -2.52 16.96 -26.44
C GLN A 34 -1.36 17.91 -26.15
N SER A 35 -0.26 17.44 -25.55
CA SER A 35 0.91 18.25 -25.25
C SER A 35 1.94 18.16 -26.37
N PRO A 36 2.19 19.23 -27.15
CA PRO A 36 3.18 19.21 -28.24
C PRO A 36 4.62 18.96 -27.77
N SER A 37 4.88 19.18 -26.48
CA SER A 37 6.19 19.00 -25.85
C SER A 37 6.30 17.67 -25.08
N SER A 38 5.28 16.81 -25.14
CA SER A 38 5.34 15.51 -24.45
C SER A 38 6.42 14.63 -25.10
N PRO A 39 7.39 14.14 -24.29
CA PRO A 39 8.44 13.27 -24.82
C PRO A 39 7.96 11.83 -25.02
N TYR A 40 6.76 11.47 -24.52
CA TYR A 40 6.18 10.13 -24.62
C TYR A 40 4.66 10.20 -24.68
N TYR A 41 4.06 9.12 -25.17
CA TYR A 41 2.64 8.80 -25.06
C TYR A 41 2.45 7.35 -24.62
N VAL A 42 1.31 7.05 -24.04
CA VAL A 42 1.02 5.75 -23.44
C VAL A 42 -0.15 5.07 -24.11
N SER A 43 -0.08 3.75 -24.26
CA SER A 43 -1.15 2.94 -24.84
C SER A 43 -1.38 1.68 -24.00
N LEU A 44 -2.62 1.43 -23.61
CA LEU A 44 -3.02 0.21 -22.95
C LEU A 44 -3.04 -0.94 -23.98
N ILE A 45 -2.24 -1.99 -23.78
CA ILE A 45 -2.14 -3.14 -24.70
C ILE A 45 -2.62 -4.45 -24.07
N TRP A 46 -2.71 -4.50 -22.76
CA TRP A 46 -3.18 -5.64 -21.98
C TRP A 46 -3.99 -5.17 -20.78
N LEU A 47 -5.13 -5.79 -20.58
CA LEU A 47 -5.96 -5.64 -19.39
C LEU A 47 -6.50 -6.99 -18.97
N SER A 48 -6.39 -7.34 -17.68
CA SER A 48 -7.00 -8.57 -17.18
C SER A 48 -7.60 -8.44 -15.78
N THR A 49 -8.61 -9.26 -15.54
CA THR A 49 -9.08 -9.68 -14.23
C THR A 49 -8.60 -11.11 -13.96
N SER A 50 -9.05 -11.73 -12.87
CA SER A 50 -8.79 -13.16 -12.61
C SER A 50 -9.48 -14.11 -13.61
N LYS A 51 -10.46 -13.62 -14.38
CA LYS A 51 -11.31 -14.46 -15.26
C LYS A 51 -11.27 -14.07 -16.73
N LYS A 52 -11.02 -12.80 -17.03
CA LYS A 52 -11.11 -12.24 -18.37
C LYS A 52 -9.88 -11.44 -18.71
N ALA A 53 -9.50 -11.41 -19.98
CA ALA A 53 -8.48 -10.52 -20.50
C ALA A 53 -8.91 -9.85 -21.80
N VAL A 54 -8.32 -8.68 -22.07
CA VAL A 54 -8.40 -7.97 -23.34
C VAL A 54 -6.99 -7.67 -23.80
N TYR A 55 -6.63 -8.16 -24.99
CA TYR A 55 -5.36 -7.89 -25.64
C TYR A 55 -5.42 -8.30 -27.11
N HIS A 56 -4.49 -7.81 -27.90
CA HIS A 56 -4.40 -8.11 -29.33
C HIS A 56 -3.01 -8.63 -29.68
N ALA A 57 -2.94 -9.64 -30.54
CA ALA A 57 -1.68 -10.27 -30.94
C ALA A 57 -0.71 -9.30 -31.67
N ASP A 58 -1.25 -8.25 -32.29
CA ASP A 58 -0.53 -7.20 -33.00
C ASP A 58 -0.21 -5.98 -32.11
N TYR A 59 -0.46 -6.05 -30.79
CA TYR A 59 -0.25 -4.97 -29.82
C TYR A 59 -1.01 -3.67 -30.07
N ARG A 60 -2.07 -3.71 -30.88
CA ARG A 60 -2.93 -2.53 -31.04
C ARG A 60 -3.56 -2.15 -29.70
N PRO A 61 -3.71 -0.84 -29.42
CA PRO A 61 -4.25 -0.38 -28.15
C PRO A 61 -5.67 -0.86 -27.87
N VAL A 62 -5.95 -1.14 -26.61
CA VAL A 62 -7.30 -1.29 -26.04
C VAL A 62 -7.89 0.10 -25.89
N SER A 63 -8.89 0.45 -26.71
CA SER A 63 -9.40 1.82 -26.83
C SER A 63 -10.53 2.12 -25.86
N ASP A 64 -11.47 1.19 -25.73
CA ASP A 64 -12.61 1.24 -24.79
C ASP A 64 -12.49 0.06 -23.82
N TRP A 65 -11.65 0.24 -22.80
CA TRP A 65 -11.32 -0.83 -21.88
C TRP A 65 -12.53 -1.37 -21.10
N GLU A 66 -13.53 -0.53 -20.80
CA GLU A 66 -14.73 -0.97 -20.09
C GLU A 66 -15.59 -1.89 -20.95
N SER A 67 -15.95 -1.45 -22.14
CA SER A 67 -16.75 -2.20 -23.09
C SER A 67 -16.02 -3.46 -23.55
N GLU A 68 -14.74 -3.35 -23.91
CA GLU A 68 -13.94 -4.48 -24.37
C GLU A 68 -13.78 -5.55 -23.26
N LEU A 69 -13.53 -5.16 -22.00
CA LEU A 69 -13.43 -6.11 -20.89
C LEU A 69 -14.78 -6.74 -20.54
N GLN A 70 -15.86 -5.96 -20.57
CA GLN A 70 -17.19 -6.48 -20.31
C GLN A 70 -17.58 -7.56 -21.32
N ASN A 71 -17.33 -7.31 -22.60
CA ASN A 71 -17.68 -8.20 -23.71
C ASN A 71 -16.66 -9.31 -23.98
N SER A 72 -15.49 -9.28 -23.33
CA SER A 72 -14.47 -10.30 -23.53
C SER A 72 -14.89 -11.65 -22.97
N SER A 73 -14.64 -12.71 -23.76
CA SER A 73 -14.67 -14.10 -23.34
C SER A 73 -13.28 -14.74 -23.24
N THR A 74 -12.22 -13.97 -23.52
CA THR A 74 -10.84 -14.44 -23.50
C THR A 74 -10.35 -14.61 -22.07
N SER A 75 -9.80 -15.77 -21.74
CA SER A 75 -9.15 -16.02 -20.45
C SER A 75 -7.78 -15.34 -20.40
N PRO A 76 -7.32 -14.91 -19.21
CA PRO A 76 -5.96 -14.39 -19.03
C PRO A 76 -4.92 -15.45 -19.41
N LEU A 77 -3.81 -15.01 -20.03
CA LEU A 77 -2.65 -15.86 -20.21
C LEU A 77 -2.04 -16.23 -18.85
N PRO A 78 -1.52 -17.44 -18.67
CA PRO A 78 -0.64 -17.76 -17.55
C PRO A 78 0.52 -16.77 -17.46
N LEU A 79 0.96 -16.41 -16.25
CA LEU A 79 1.98 -15.38 -16.03
C LEU A 79 3.28 -15.56 -16.83
N PRO A 80 3.81 -16.79 -17.02
CA PRO A 80 4.97 -17.00 -17.91
C PRO A 80 4.69 -16.61 -19.36
N GLN A 81 3.50 -16.96 -19.89
CA GLN A 81 3.11 -16.62 -21.25
C GLN A 81 2.83 -15.11 -21.40
N LEU A 82 2.25 -14.49 -20.39
CA LEU A 82 2.10 -13.04 -20.35
C LEU A 82 3.47 -12.34 -20.38
N CYS A 83 4.43 -12.85 -19.62
CA CYS A 83 5.80 -12.30 -19.61
C CYS A 83 6.44 -12.40 -21.01
N GLU A 84 6.26 -13.52 -21.71
CA GLU A 84 6.75 -13.68 -23.08
C GLU A 84 6.03 -12.76 -24.08
N TYR A 85 4.70 -12.60 -23.94
CA TYR A 85 3.92 -11.68 -24.76
C TYR A 85 4.43 -10.24 -24.58
N LEU A 86 4.57 -9.78 -23.35
CA LEU A 86 5.02 -8.41 -23.07
C LEU A 86 6.49 -8.17 -23.46
N GLN A 87 7.35 -9.19 -23.36
CA GLN A 87 8.75 -9.09 -23.80
C GLN A 87 8.89 -8.91 -25.32
N LYS A 88 7.97 -9.49 -26.10
CA LYS A 88 7.97 -9.39 -27.58
C LYS A 88 7.33 -8.10 -28.09
N ALA A 89 6.78 -7.27 -27.20
CA ALA A 89 6.20 -6.00 -27.60
C ALA A 89 7.24 -5.09 -28.26
N PRO A 90 6.86 -4.35 -29.33
CA PRO A 90 7.80 -3.52 -30.08
C PRO A 90 8.31 -2.33 -29.29
N GLU A 91 7.64 -1.95 -28.21
CA GLU A 91 7.96 -0.79 -27.38
C GLU A 91 8.20 -1.21 -25.92
N LYS A 92 8.76 -0.31 -25.11
CA LYS A 92 8.92 -0.54 -23.66
C LYS A 92 7.59 -0.73 -22.98
N VAL A 93 7.53 -1.69 -22.05
CA VAL A 93 6.30 -2.05 -21.33
C VAL A 93 6.42 -1.71 -19.85
N VAL A 94 5.34 -1.14 -19.30
CA VAL A 94 5.12 -1.03 -17.85
C VAL A 94 3.96 -1.92 -17.47
N LEU A 95 4.22 -2.90 -16.62
CA LEU A 95 3.20 -3.74 -15.99
C LEU A 95 2.69 -3.05 -14.73
N VAL A 96 1.39 -2.82 -14.67
CA VAL A 96 0.69 -2.27 -13.50
C VAL A 96 -0.11 -3.39 -12.85
N ASP A 97 0.29 -3.81 -11.66
CA ASP A 97 -0.44 -4.81 -10.87
C ASP A 97 -1.29 -4.12 -9.80
N ASN A 98 -2.61 -4.10 -10.00
CA ASN A 98 -3.59 -3.58 -9.03
C ASN A 98 -4.28 -4.72 -8.26
N THR A 99 -3.60 -5.84 -8.04
CA THR A 99 -4.14 -6.97 -7.28
C THR A 99 -3.53 -7.05 -5.88
N SER A 100 -4.00 -8.05 -5.11
CA SER A 100 -3.36 -8.55 -3.90
C SER A 100 -2.91 -10.02 -4.07
N SER A 101 -2.65 -10.45 -5.31
CA SER A 101 -2.26 -11.82 -5.63
C SER A 101 -0.80 -12.07 -5.23
N GLN A 102 -0.56 -13.19 -4.54
CA GLN A 102 0.80 -13.66 -4.26
C GLN A 102 1.47 -14.17 -5.53
N ASP A 103 0.76 -14.93 -6.37
CA ASP A 103 1.31 -15.48 -7.62
C ASP A 103 1.81 -14.38 -8.56
N VAL A 104 1.07 -13.27 -8.66
CA VAL A 104 1.51 -12.10 -9.44
C VAL A 104 2.75 -11.48 -8.82
N ALA A 105 2.79 -11.30 -7.50
CA ALA A 105 3.95 -10.78 -6.78
C ALA A 105 5.19 -11.64 -6.97
N ASP A 106 5.05 -12.97 -6.90
CA ASP A 106 6.16 -13.93 -7.08
C ASP A 106 6.73 -13.90 -8.49
N SER A 107 5.96 -13.44 -9.46
CA SER A 107 6.39 -13.34 -10.87
C SER A 107 7.21 -12.06 -11.19
N TYR A 108 7.25 -11.06 -10.31
CA TYR A 108 7.93 -9.79 -10.58
C TYR A 108 9.40 -9.93 -10.98
N PRO A 109 10.23 -10.79 -10.35
CA PRO A 109 11.61 -10.97 -10.79
C PRO A 109 11.75 -11.40 -12.25
N ALA A 110 10.80 -12.22 -12.75
CA ALA A 110 10.82 -12.67 -14.15
C ALA A 110 10.53 -11.53 -15.14
N PHE A 111 9.53 -10.69 -14.85
CA PHE A 111 9.21 -9.50 -15.65
C PHE A 111 10.36 -8.49 -15.63
N LEU A 112 10.90 -8.18 -14.46
CA LEU A 112 11.99 -7.21 -14.30
C LEU A 112 13.24 -7.63 -15.09
N LYS A 113 13.64 -8.91 -15.01
CA LYS A 113 14.77 -9.45 -15.79
C LYS A 113 14.60 -9.31 -17.32
N LYS A 114 13.37 -9.20 -17.79
CA LYS A 114 13.03 -8.99 -19.21
C LYS A 114 12.93 -7.50 -19.59
N GLY A 115 13.28 -6.60 -18.69
CA GLY A 115 13.21 -5.15 -18.91
C GLY A 115 11.80 -4.57 -18.82
N ILE A 116 10.82 -5.34 -18.33
CA ILE A 116 9.45 -4.89 -18.08
C ILE A 116 9.42 -4.21 -16.73
N SER A 117 9.07 -2.92 -16.70
CA SER A 117 8.96 -2.17 -15.45
C SER A 117 7.66 -2.51 -14.72
N ILE A 118 7.66 -2.41 -13.40
CA ILE A 118 6.52 -2.74 -12.54
C ILE A 118 6.12 -1.54 -11.70
N VAL A 119 4.82 -1.27 -11.67
CA VAL A 119 4.19 -0.29 -10.78
C VAL A 119 3.04 -0.98 -10.04
N THR A 120 2.98 -0.84 -8.69
CA THR A 120 2.02 -1.65 -7.95
C THR A 120 1.73 -1.14 -6.52
N PRO A 121 0.47 -1.26 -6.05
CA PRO A 121 0.11 -1.17 -4.64
C PRO A 121 0.19 -2.52 -3.90
N ASN A 122 0.54 -3.63 -4.58
CA ASN A 122 0.54 -4.97 -4.01
C ASN A 122 1.62 -5.14 -2.94
N LYS A 123 1.21 -5.11 -1.68
CA LYS A 123 2.10 -5.24 -0.52
C LYS A 123 2.81 -6.60 -0.44
N LYS A 124 2.19 -7.67 -0.95
CA LYS A 124 2.70 -9.05 -0.79
C LYS A 124 4.09 -9.24 -1.37
N ALA A 125 4.39 -8.56 -2.49
CA ALA A 125 5.70 -8.56 -3.11
C ALA A 125 6.81 -8.05 -2.18
N PHE A 126 6.49 -7.06 -1.34
CA PHE A 126 7.46 -6.29 -0.57
C PHE A 126 7.45 -6.62 0.93
N SER A 127 6.36 -7.20 1.44
CA SER A 127 6.21 -7.61 2.84
C SER A 127 6.25 -9.13 3.05
N GLY A 128 6.22 -9.92 2.00
CA GLY A 128 6.33 -11.38 2.04
C GLY A 128 7.71 -11.86 2.45
N SER A 129 8.21 -12.96 1.88
CA SER A 129 9.55 -13.45 2.21
C SER A 129 10.64 -12.43 1.88
N TYR A 130 11.69 -12.39 2.70
CA TYR A 130 12.85 -11.53 2.46
C TYR A 130 13.61 -11.95 1.19
N ASP A 131 13.54 -13.24 0.83
CA ASP A 131 14.13 -13.76 -0.39
C ASP A 131 13.44 -13.16 -1.64
N LEU A 132 12.10 -13.13 -1.68
CA LEU A 132 11.36 -12.48 -2.79
C LEU A 132 11.72 -10.99 -2.90
N TRP A 133 11.77 -10.27 -1.77
CA TRP A 133 12.24 -8.89 -1.73
C TRP A 133 13.61 -8.73 -2.41
N THR A 134 14.56 -9.56 -2.02
CA THR A 134 15.91 -9.53 -2.56
C THR A 134 15.94 -9.85 -4.05
N GLN A 135 15.19 -10.85 -4.49
CA GLN A 135 15.08 -11.21 -5.91
C GLN A 135 14.48 -10.08 -6.75
N ILE A 136 13.46 -9.38 -6.26
CA ILE A 136 12.83 -8.25 -6.96
C ILE A 136 13.86 -7.14 -7.17
N PHE A 137 14.53 -6.67 -6.12
CA PHE A 137 15.46 -5.55 -6.23
C PHE A 137 16.76 -5.91 -6.97
N ASN A 138 17.23 -7.16 -6.88
CA ASN A 138 18.35 -7.64 -7.70
C ASN A 138 17.99 -7.79 -9.19
N SER A 139 16.71 -7.95 -9.53
CA SER A 139 16.24 -8.07 -10.90
C SER A 139 15.84 -6.72 -11.51
N ALA A 140 15.65 -5.70 -10.67
CA ALA A 140 15.31 -4.36 -11.11
C ALA A 140 16.55 -3.62 -11.65
N SER A 141 16.31 -2.66 -12.54
CA SER A 141 17.37 -1.75 -13.01
C SER A 141 17.80 -0.83 -11.86
N ASN A 142 19.07 -0.92 -11.49
CA ASN A 142 19.73 -0.01 -10.55
C ASN A 142 20.51 1.10 -11.29
N GLY A 143 20.00 1.56 -12.43
CA GLY A 143 20.70 2.52 -13.30
C GLY A 143 21.66 1.87 -14.30
N ASN A 144 21.87 0.56 -14.25
CA ASN A 144 22.82 -0.16 -15.15
C ASN A 144 22.13 -0.70 -16.43
N GLY A 145 20.88 -0.34 -16.69
CA GLY A 145 20.21 -0.55 -17.98
C GLY A 145 19.71 -1.97 -18.29
N ALA A 146 19.95 -2.97 -17.44
CA ALA A 146 19.68 -4.37 -17.77
C ALA A 146 18.30 -4.90 -17.31
N GLY A 147 17.61 -4.22 -16.39
CA GLY A 147 16.31 -4.64 -15.85
C GLY A 147 15.21 -3.59 -16.01
N GLY A 148 13.96 -3.95 -15.69
CA GLY A 148 12.87 -3.00 -15.54
C GLY A 148 12.96 -2.24 -14.22
N TYR A 149 12.26 -1.12 -14.13
CA TYR A 149 12.13 -0.36 -12.88
C TYR A 149 10.99 -0.93 -12.02
N VAL A 150 11.11 -0.82 -10.71
CA VAL A 150 10.03 -1.19 -9.77
C VAL A 150 9.68 -0.02 -8.86
N PHE A 151 8.40 0.36 -8.86
CA PHE A 151 7.84 1.41 -8.02
C PHE A 151 6.59 0.88 -7.29
N HIS A 152 6.48 1.21 -6.01
CA HIS A 152 5.45 0.66 -5.15
C HIS A 152 4.97 1.65 -4.06
N GLU A 153 4.90 2.95 -4.40
CA GLU A 153 4.50 3.99 -3.45
C GLU A 153 3.21 3.62 -2.70
N SER A 154 2.20 3.17 -3.45
CA SER A 154 0.90 2.83 -2.88
C SER A 154 0.86 1.53 -2.08
N SER A 155 1.97 0.85 -1.87
CA SER A 155 2.05 -0.28 -0.94
C SER A 155 1.99 0.16 0.53
N VAL A 156 2.31 1.43 0.84
CA VAL A 156 2.19 2.03 2.18
C VAL A 156 1.58 3.42 2.07
N GLY A 157 0.45 3.65 2.73
CA GLY A 157 -0.15 4.98 2.83
C GLY A 157 -0.91 5.45 1.58
N ALA A 158 -1.38 4.54 0.73
CA ALA A 158 -2.14 4.85 -0.49
C ALA A 158 -1.39 5.83 -1.42
N GLY A 159 -1.85 7.08 -1.53
CA GLY A 159 -1.20 8.12 -2.33
C GLY A 159 -0.23 9.00 -1.56
N LEU A 160 -0.05 8.78 -0.27
CA LEU A 160 0.92 9.53 0.53
C LEU A 160 2.35 9.22 0.08
N PRO A 161 3.26 10.21 -0.02
CA PRO A 161 4.62 10.02 -0.49
C PRO A 161 5.53 9.43 0.60
N VAL A 162 5.20 8.22 1.08
CA VAL A 162 5.86 7.56 2.21
C VAL A 162 7.13 6.84 1.77
N ILE A 163 7.00 6.00 0.73
CA ILE A 163 8.12 5.20 0.20
C ILE A 163 9.18 6.10 -0.44
N SER A 164 8.76 7.04 -1.27
CA SER A 164 9.67 7.97 -1.93
C SER A 164 10.41 8.83 -0.92
N THR A 165 9.73 9.38 0.08
CA THR A 165 10.38 10.17 1.15
C THR A 165 11.41 9.33 1.92
N LEU A 166 11.07 8.11 2.34
CA LEU A 166 12.00 7.24 3.04
C LEU A 166 13.23 6.91 2.18
N LYS A 167 13.03 6.62 0.89
CA LYS A 167 14.12 6.37 -0.06
C LYS A 167 15.01 7.61 -0.20
N ASP A 168 14.44 8.80 -0.37
CA ASP A 168 15.21 10.04 -0.49
C ASP A 168 16.06 10.31 0.78
N LEU A 169 15.51 10.04 1.97
CA LEU A 169 16.27 10.16 3.21
C LEU A 169 17.48 9.21 3.22
N VAL A 170 17.25 7.93 2.94
CA VAL A 170 18.29 6.89 2.97
C VAL A 170 19.32 7.09 1.86
N GLU A 171 18.87 7.31 0.62
CA GLU A 171 19.75 7.44 -0.56
C GLU A 171 20.61 8.71 -0.51
N THR A 172 20.16 9.75 0.18
CA THR A 172 20.97 10.97 0.42
C THR A 172 21.89 10.84 1.62
N GLY A 173 21.97 9.65 2.25
CA GLY A 173 22.86 9.36 3.37
C GLY A 173 22.38 9.90 4.71
N ASP A 174 21.06 10.15 4.89
CA ASP A 174 20.53 10.40 6.22
C ASP A 174 20.38 9.09 7.01
N GLU A 175 20.52 9.15 8.30
CA GLU A 175 20.35 7.99 9.17
C GLU A 175 18.96 8.04 9.82
N VAL A 176 18.08 7.16 9.36
CA VAL A 176 16.78 6.96 9.99
C VAL A 176 16.97 6.25 11.31
N THR A 177 16.50 6.84 12.40
CA THR A 177 16.60 6.26 13.75
C THR A 177 15.31 5.61 14.19
N LYS A 178 14.14 6.21 13.83
CA LYS A 178 12.84 5.65 14.17
C LYS A 178 11.82 5.98 13.08
N ILE A 179 10.92 5.04 12.81
CA ILE A 179 9.69 5.27 12.06
C ILE A 179 8.53 4.93 12.98
N GLU A 180 7.55 5.82 13.11
CA GLU A 180 6.41 5.61 13.97
C GLU A 180 5.15 6.20 13.36
N GLY A 181 4.00 5.56 13.53
CA GLY A 181 2.79 6.11 12.98
C GLY A 181 1.53 5.28 13.16
N VAL A 182 0.43 5.87 12.70
CA VAL A 182 -0.86 5.21 12.50
C VAL A 182 -0.99 4.90 11.01
N PHE A 183 -0.99 3.60 10.68
CA PHE A 183 -0.92 3.09 9.32
C PHE A 183 -2.25 2.51 8.80
N SER A 184 -3.28 2.50 9.62
CA SER A 184 -4.61 1.98 9.29
C SER A 184 -5.67 3.04 9.50
N GLY A 185 -6.47 3.31 8.46
CA GLY A 185 -7.62 4.22 8.56
C GLY A 185 -8.68 3.71 9.54
N THR A 186 -8.91 2.40 9.56
CA THR A 186 -9.82 1.74 10.50
C THR A 186 -9.38 1.95 11.94
N MET A 187 -8.10 1.68 12.25
CA MET A 187 -7.56 1.86 13.60
C MET A 187 -7.51 3.33 14.00
N SER A 188 -7.23 4.23 13.06
CA SER A 188 -7.29 5.68 13.30
C SER A 188 -8.70 6.08 13.72
N PHE A 189 -9.70 5.76 12.92
CA PHE A 189 -11.10 6.06 13.23
C PHE A 189 -11.52 5.47 14.57
N LEU A 190 -11.23 4.19 14.79
CA LEU A 190 -11.62 3.44 15.99
C LEU A 190 -11.08 4.09 17.26
N PHE A 191 -9.78 4.37 17.33
CA PHE A 191 -9.16 4.92 18.55
C PHE A 191 -9.44 6.41 18.72
N ASN A 192 -9.67 7.16 17.66
CA ASN A 192 -10.14 8.55 17.76
C ASN A 192 -11.57 8.65 18.30
N SER A 193 -12.43 7.67 18.03
CA SER A 193 -13.81 7.59 18.53
C SER A 193 -13.85 6.97 19.94
N PHE A 194 -13.06 5.92 20.18
CA PHE A 194 -12.99 5.24 21.48
C PHE A 194 -12.39 6.10 22.59
N GLN A 195 -11.30 6.83 22.30
CA GLN A 195 -10.66 7.74 23.24
C GLN A 195 -10.30 9.09 22.57
N PRO A 196 -11.28 9.99 22.40
CA PRO A 196 -11.05 11.32 21.87
C PRO A 196 -10.26 12.20 22.86
N LEU A 197 -9.49 13.17 22.33
CA LEU A 197 -8.66 14.08 23.16
C LEU A 197 -9.46 14.89 24.20
N GLY A 198 -10.71 15.22 23.87
CA GLY A 198 -11.62 15.97 24.74
C GLY A 198 -12.23 15.15 25.89
N GLY A 199 -11.90 13.87 25.97
CA GLY A 199 -12.53 12.94 26.90
C GLY A 199 -13.86 12.39 26.38
N GLY A 200 -14.41 11.41 27.08
CA GLY A 200 -15.59 10.65 26.63
C GLY A 200 -15.19 9.51 25.68
N GLY A 201 -16.01 9.29 24.68
CA GLY A 201 -15.89 8.14 23.75
C GLY A 201 -16.82 6.98 24.12
N GLY A 202 -17.11 6.15 23.12
CA GLY A 202 -18.00 4.99 23.28
C GLY A 202 -17.30 3.79 23.87
N LYS A 203 -18.04 2.68 23.96
CA LYS A 203 -17.47 1.35 24.21
C LYS A 203 -16.73 0.86 23.00
N PHE A 204 -15.65 0.09 23.20
CA PHE A 204 -14.82 -0.40 22.10
C PHE A 204 -15.63 -1.17 21.05
N SER A 205 -16.47 -2.11 21.49
CA SER A 205 -17.33 -2.90 20.60
C SER A 205 -18.29 -2.03 19.78
N ALA A 206 -18.86 -0.99 20.38
CA ALA A 206 -19.75 -0.06 19.69
C ALA A 206 -19.01 0.73 18.61
N GLU A 207 -17.77 1.16 18.87
CA GLU A 207 -16.96 1.86 17.90
C GLU A 207 -16.51 0.95 16.74
N VAL A 208 -16.22 -0.35 17.00
CA VAL A 208 -15.95 -1.34 15.96
C VAL A 208 -17.18 -1.52 15.05
N THR A 209 -18.37 -1.66 15.63
CA THR A 209 -19.63 -1.76 14.87
C THR A 209 -19.87 -0.51 14.04
N SER A 210 -19.68 0.67 14.62
CA SER A 210 -19.81 1.96 13.91
C SER A 210 -18.80 2.08 12.75
N ALA A 211 -17.58 1.59 12.93
CA ALA A 211 -16.57 1.57 11.87
C ALA A 211 -17.02 0.67 10.70
N LYS A 212 -17.59 -0.50 10.98
CA LYS A 212 -18.14 -1.41 9.97
C LYS A 212 -19.31 -0.78 9.21
N GLU A 213 -20.28 -0.21 9.92
CA GLU A 213 -21.45 0.45 9.32
C GLU A 213 -21.06 1.61 8.41
N LYS A 214 -19.99 2.34 8.75
CA LYS A 214 -19.46 3.45 7.94
C LYS A 214 -18.53 3.00 6.81
N GLY A 215 -18.29 1.70 6.67
CA GLY A 215 -17.45 1.14 5.61
C GLY A 215 -15.94 1.39 5.81
N TYR A 216 -15.48 1.61 7.04
CA TYR A 216 -14.06 1.74 7.35
C TYR A 216 -13.36 0.41 7.52
N THR A 217 -14.10 -0.66 7.86
CA THR A 217 -13.51 -2.00 8.02
C THR A 217 -13.61 -2.82 6.73
N GLU A 218 -12.78 -3.85 6.65
CA GLU A 218 -13.00 -4.96 5.74
C GLU A 218 -14.36 -5.65 6.05
N PRO A 219 -14.90 -6.49 5.14
CA PRO A 219 -16.16 -7.20 5.38
C PRO A 219 -16.21 -7.96 6.72
N ASP A 220 -15.09 -8.55 7.11
CA ASP A 220 -14.86 -9.08 8.46
C ASP A 220 -13.91 -8.13 9.21
N ALA A 221 -14.39 -7.48 10.26
CA ALA A 221 -13.61 -6.51 11.04
C ALA A 221 -12.36 -7.14 11.70
N ARG A 222 -12.30 -8.47 11.84
CA ARG A 222 -11.12 -9.17 12.34
C ARG A 222 -9.91 -9.01 11.44
N ASP A 223 -10.12 -8.79 10.13
CA ASP A 223 -9.03 -8.57 9.17
C ASP A 223 -8.29 -7.26 9.42
N ASP A 224 -8.97 -6.26 10.01
CA ASP A 224 -8.36 -5.03 10.49
C ASP A 224 -7.77 -5.19 11.89
N LEU A 225 -8.55 -5.79 12.82
CA LEU A 225 -8.23 -5.87 14.24
C LEU A 225 -7.04 -6.79 14.55
N ASN A 226 -6.66 -7.71 13.64
CA ASN A 226 -5.51 -8.59 13.81
C ASN A 226 -4.15 -7.85 13.67
N GLY A 227 -4.13 -6.62 13.18
CA GLY A 227 -2.92 -5.80 13.03
C GLY A 227 -1.98 -6.19 11.89
N LEU A 228 -2.30 -7.23 11.10
CA LEU A 228 -1.38 -7.75 10.07
C LEU A 228 -1.21 -6.81 8.88
N ASP A 229 -2.19 -5.97 8.54
CA ASP A 229 -2.01 -4.97 7.48
C ASP A 229 -0.97 -3.92 7.89
N VAL A 230 -1.01 -3.47 9.14
CA VAL A 230 0.01 -2.57 9.71
C VAL A 230 1.37 -3.26 9.73
N ALA A 231 1.43 -4.52 10.14
CA ALA A 231 2.67 -5.30 10.17
C ALA A 231 3.30 -5.44 8.77
N ARG A 232 2.50 -5.66 7.72
CA ARG A 232 2.99 -5.69 6.32
C ARG A 232 3.60 -4.35 5.91
N LYS A 233 2.93 -3.24 6.26
CA LYS A 233 3.44 -1.89 5.95
C LYS A 233 4.76 -1.63 6.69
N LEU A 234 4.86 -1.97 7.96
CA LEU A 234 6.10 -1.85 8.73
C LEU A 234 7.23 -2.72 8.19
N THR A 235 6.94 -3.95 7.76
CA THR A 235 7.93 -4.82 7.12
C THR A 235 8.57 -4.12 5.92
N ILE A 236 7.77 -3.46 5.08
CA ILE A 236 8.25 -2.71 3.92
C ILE A 236 9.15 -1.55 4.36
N LEU A 237 8.69 -0.74 5.31
CA LEU A 237 9.43 0.44 5.77
C LEU A 237 10.73 0.05 6.50
N ALA A 238 10.69 -0.99 7.33
CA ALA A 238 11.87 -1.50 8.02
C ALA A 238 12.95 -1.99 7.03
N ARG A 239 12.54 -2.72 5.99
CA ARG A 239 13.45 -3.17 4.93
C ARG A 239 14.06 -2.01 4.16
N LEU A 240 13.27 -0.99 3.83
CA LEU A 240 13.78 0.23 3.18
C LEU A 240 14.72 1.03 4.08
N ALA A 241 14.52 0.99 5.39
CA ALA A 241 15.43 1.58 6.37
C ALA A 241 16.69 0.72 6.64
N GLY A 242 16.85 -0.40 5.93
CA GLY A 242 18.05 -1.25 6.02
C GLY A 242 17.94 -2.43 6.97
N LEU A 243 16.82 -2.67 7.63
CA LEU A 243 16.65 -3.81 8.53
C LEU A 243 16.28 -5.09 7.76
N LYS A 244 16.88 -6.21 8.18
CA LYS A 244 16.49 -7.52 7.66
C LYS A 244 15.30 -8.06 8.44
N VAL A 245 14.08 -7.79 7.97
CA VAL A 245 12.83 -8.33 8.52
C VAL A 245 12.36 -9.48 7.64
N GLU A 246 12.23 -10.69 8.20
CA GLU A 246 11.92 -11.90 7.43
C GLU A 246 10.46 -11.94 6.95
N SER A 247 9.51 -11.49 7.78
CA SER A 247 8.09 -11.50 7.44
C SER A 247 7.28 -10.57 8.37
N PRO A 248 6.02 -10.26 8.05
CA PRO A 248 5.14 -9.48 8.95
C PRO A 248 4.82 -10.16 10.28
N THR A 249 5.13 -11.45 10.40
CA THR A 249 4.90 -12.24 11.62
C THR A 249 6.20 -12.56 12.38
N SER A 250 7.34 -12.00 11.95
CA SER A 250 8.64 -12.22 12.58
C SER A 250 8.95 -11.26 13.74
N PHE A 251 8.02 -10.40 14.09
CA PHE A 251 8.11 -9.44 15.20
C PHE A 251 6.76 -9.33 15.93
N PRO A 252 6.71 -8.72 17.14
CA PRO A 252 5.49 -8.60 17.91
C PRO A 252 4.40 -7.80 17.19
N VAL A 253 3.23 -8.42 17.01
CA VAL A 253 2.01 -7.82 16.50
C VAL A 253 0.89 -8.06 17.48
N GLN A 254 0.39 -7.00 18.11
CA GLN A 254 -0.74 -7.11 19.02
C GLN A 254 -2.04 -7.22 18.23
N SER A 255 -2.73 -8.35 18.39
CA SER A 255 -4.12 -8.48 17.95
C SER A 255 -5.06 -7.82 18.96
N LEU A 256 -6.07 -7.12 18.44
CA LEU A 256 -7.18 -6.59 19.24
C LEU A 256 -8.37 -7.57 19.31
N ILE A 257 -8.23 -8.75 18.71
CA ILE A 257 -9.22 -9.82 18.76
C ILE A 257 -9.01 -10.57 20.08
N PRO A 258 -10.03 -10.63 20.98
CA PRO A 258 -9.97 -11.49 22.15
C PRO A 258 -9.75 -12.96 21.74
N LYS A 259 -8.88 -13.68 22.44
CA LYS A 259 -8.55 -15.07 22.11
C LYS A 259 -9.78 -15.98 22.02
N GLU A 260 -10.74 -15.76 22.89
CA GLU A 260 -12.00 -16.50 22.95
C GLU A 260 -12.86 -16.29 21.69
N LEU A 261 -12.63 -15.19 20.95
CA LEU A 261 -13.39 -14.83 19.75
C LEU A 261 -12.65 -15.16 18.46
N GLU A 262 -11.41 -15.63 18.50
CA GLU A 262 -10.66 -16.05 17.30
C GLU A 262 -11.38 -17.20 16.56
N SER A 263 -12.09 -18.06 17.28
CA SER A 263 -12.81 -19.22 16.74
C SER A 263 -14.23 -18.92 16.25
N CYS A 264 -14.71 -17.67 16.30
CA CYS A 264 -16.03 -17.31 15.78
C CYS A 264 -16.14 -17.67 14.30
N SER A 265 -17.25 -18.27 13.91
CA SER A 265 -17.49 -18.78 12.55
C SER A 265 -17.67 -17.67 11.51
N SER A 266 -18.06 -16.47 11.95
CA SER A 266 -18.28 -15.29 11.08
C SER A 266 -17.92 -13.99 11.78
N GLY A 267 -17.73 -12.93 10.97
CA GLY A 267 -17.53 -11.57 11.47
C GLY A 267 -18.75 -11.02 12.23
N ASP A 268 -19.96 -11.47 11.89
CA ASP A 268 -21.18 -11.05 12.57
C ASP A 268 -21.27 -11.69 13.96
N GLU A 269 -20.96 -12.99 14.09
CA GLU A 269 -20.86 -13.68 15.40
C GLU A 269 -19.80 -13.03 16.28
N PHE A 270 -18.65 -12.64 15.67
CA PHE A 270 -17.60 -11.91 16.38
C PHE A 270 -18.13 -10.60 16.97
N LEU A 271 -18.81 -9.76 16.16
CA LEU A 271 -19.35 -8.48 16.61
C LEU A 271 -20.43 -8.63 17.69
N GLU A 272 -21.27 -9.66 17.60
CA GLU A 272 -22.30 -9.95 18.62
C GLU A 272 -21.68 -10.26 19.98
N LYS A 273 -20.54 -10.96 20.01
CA LYS A 273 -19.87 -11.37 21.24
C LYS A 273 -18.84 -10.36 21.77
N LEU A 274 -18.35 -9.46 20.93
CA LEU A 274 -17.30 -8.49 21.28
C LEU A 274 -17.63 -7.62 22.51
N PRO A 275 -18.91 -7.22 22.78
CA PRO A 275 -19.26 -6.42 23.96
C PRO A 275 -18.86 -7.03 25.31
N GLN A 276 -18.69 -8.36 25.37
CA GLN A 276 -18.27 -9.06 26.60
C GLN A 276 -16.83 -8.72 27.01
N PHE A 277 -16.05 -8.11 26.12
CA PHE A 277 -14.63 -7.76 26.30
C PHE A 277 -14.39 -6.26 26.42
N ASP A 278 -15.47 -5.45 26.45
CA ASP A 278 -15.37 -3.99 26.54
C ASP A 278 -14.62 -3.51 27.80
N ASP A 279 -14.82 -4.21 28.95
CA ASP A 279 -14.18 -3.85 30.21
C ASP A 279 -12.65 -3.91 30.13
N GLN A 280 -12.08 -4.82 29.33
CA GLN A 280 -10.62 -4.91 29.14
C GLN A 280 -10.08 -3.67 28.41
N MET A 281 -10.77 -3.22 27.38
CA MET A 281 -10.37 -2.05 26.61
C MET A 281 -10.62 -0.75 27.42
N GLU A 282 -11.71 -0.69 28.17
CA GLU A 282 -12.00 0.45 29.06
C GLU A 282 -10.94 0.59 30.16
N GLN A 283 -10.44 -0.50 30.73
CA GLN A 283 -9.36 -0.46 31.71
C GLN A 283 -8.09 0.15 31.12
N LEU A 284 -7.70 -0.21 29.87
CA LEU A 284 -6.55 0.37 29.18
C LEU A 284 -6.71 1.88 28.95
N LYS A 285 -7.92 2.32 28.58
CA LYS A 285 -8.29 3.71 28.41
C LYS A 285 -8.16 4.50 29.72
N VAL A 286 -8.76 3.98 30.82
CA VAL A 286 -8.69 4.58 32.15
C VAL A 286 -7.24 4.69 32.63
N ASP A 287 -6.42 3.68 32.41
CA ASP A 287 -5.02 3.71 32.83
C ASP A 287 -4.18 4.73 32.02
N ALA A 288 -4.50 4.93 30.74
CA ALA A 288 -3.88 6.01 29.98
C ALA A 288 -4.35 7.41 30.47
N GLU A 289 -5.63 7.56 30.77
CA GLU A 289 -6.19 8.81 31.29
C GLU A 289 -5.61 9.25 32.63
N LYS A 290 -5.35 8.29 33.54
CA LYS A 290 -4.64 8.57 34.80
C LYS A 290 -3.25 9.17 34.59
N GLU A 291 -2.59 8.81 33.47
CA GLU A 291 -1.30 9.35 33.07
C GLU A 291 -1.40 10.65 32.24
N GLY A 292 -2.62 11.16 32.00
CA GLY A 292 -2.84 12.32 31.12
C GLY A 292 -2.68 12.02 29.63
N LYS A 293 -2.68 10.73 29.24
CA LYS A 293 -2.41 10.24 27.91
C LYS A 293 -3.66 9.67 27.22
N VAL A 294 -3.50 9.38 25.94
CA VAL A 294 -4.48 8.63 25.13
C VAL A 294 -3.78 7.42 24.49
N ILE A 295 -4.54 6.35 24.26
CA ILE A 295 -4.03 5.17 23.52
C ILE A 295 -4.29 5.32 22.04
N ARG A 296 -3.32 4.83 21.23
CA ARG A 296 -3.45 4.72 19.78
C ARG A 296 -2.85 3.41 19.32
N PHE A 297 -3.40 2.84 18.26
CA PHE A 297 -2.82 1.65 17.63
C PHE A 297 -1.79 2.08 16.59
N VAL A 298 -0.55 1.76 16.84
CA VAL A 298 0.58 2.25 16.06
C VAL A 298 1.50 1.14 15.63
N GLY A 299 2.26 1.43 14.59
CA GLY A 299 3.43 0.67 14.22
C GLY A 299 4.69 1.47 14.49
N SER A 300 5.76 0.83 14.94
CA SER A 300 7.05 1.46 15.14
C SER A 300 8.21 0.58 14.69
N VAL A 301 9.23 1.22 14.13
CA VAL A 301 10.53 0.66 13.77
C VAL A 301 11.59 1.48 14.49
N ASP A 302 12.32 0.87 15.40
CA ASP A 302 13.51 1.46 16.02
C ASP A 302 14.74 0.84 15.33
N VAL A 303 15.40 1.62 14.49
CA VAL A 303 16.47 1.13 13.61
C VAL A 303 17.72 0.76 14.41
N PRO A 304 18.22 1.59 15.35
CA PRO A 304 19.40 1.26 16.15
C PRO A 304 19.28 -0.02 16.97
N SER A 305 18.09 -0.30 17.52
CA SER A 305 17.85 -1.51 18.32
C SER A 305 17.35 -2.70 17.50
N ASN A 306 17.17 -2.52 16.19
CA ASN A 306 16.56 -3.52 15.29
C ASN A 306 15.21 -4.04 15.79
N ASN A 307 14.41 -3.14 16.38
CA ASN A 307 13.12 -3.49 16.98
C ASN A 307 11.97 -2.98 16.13
N VAL A 308 11.06 -3.89 15.77
CA VAL A 308 9.83 -3.61 15.03
C VAL A 308 8.65 -4.11 15.86
N LYS A 309 7.61 -3.31 16.01
CA LYS A 309 6.40 -3.72 16.74
C LYS A 309 5.15 -3.03 16.23
N VAL A 310 4.01 -3.70 16.42
CA VAL A 310 2.67 -3.18 16.16
C VAL A 310 1.82 -3.38 17.41
N GLY A 311 1.13 -2.35 17.85
CA GLY A 311 0.23 -2.47 19.01
C GLY A 311 -0.23 -1.14 19.57
N LEU A 312 -0.86 -1.23 20.74
CA LEU A 312 -1.34 -0.08 21.50
C LEU A 312 -0.18 0.62 22.20
N GLU A 313 -0.13 1.92 22.04
CA GLU A 313 0.83 2.81 22.71
C GLU A 313 0.11 4.02 23.33
N LYS A 314 0.67 4.52 24.42
CA LYS A 314 0.17 5.70 25.12
C LYS A 314 0.90 6.95 24.64
N PHE A 315 0.16 7.97 24.25
CA PHE A 315 0.71 9.25 23.78
C PHE A 315 0.22 10.41 24.64
N ASP A 316 1.10 11.36 24.90
CA ASP A 316 0.72 12.64 25.46
C ASP A 316 -0.28 13.35 24.54
N LYS A 317 -1.26 14.06 25.10
CA LYS A 317 -2.32 14.72 24.32
C LYS A 317 -1.79 15.75 23.32
N SER A 318 -0.59 16.28 23.54
CA SER A 318 0.10 17.22 22.64
C SER A 318 0.82 16.52 21.48
N HIS A 319 0.98 15.20 21.53
CA HIS A 319 1.70 14.46 20.49
C HIS A 319 0.92 14.44 19.16
N PRO A 320 1.57 14.61 17.98
CA PRO A 320 0.87 14.62 16.69
C PRO A 320 0.01 13.38 16.43
N ILE A 321 0.48 12.20 16.85
CA ILE A 321 -0.30 10.94 16.74
C ILE A 321 -1.57 10.99 17.60
N ALA A 322 -1.53 11.60 18.78
CA ALA A 322 -2.71 11.78 19.63
C ALA A 322 -3.73 12.73 19.01
N ALA A 323 -3.24 13.77 18.33
CA ALA A 323 -4.04 14.82 17.71
C ALA A 323 -4.66 14.43 16.34
N LEU A 324 -4.33 13.25 15.80
CA LEU A 324 -4.88 12.73 14.55
C LEU A 324 -6.41 12.64 14.62
N LYS A 325 -7.09 12.94 13.50
CA LYS A 325 -8.57 12.96 13.43
C LYS A 325 -9.08 12.04 12.34
N GLY A 326 -10.31 11.58 12.56
CA GLY A 326 -11.00 10.73 11.57
C GLY A 326 -10.24 9.45 11.25
N SER A 327 -10.09 9.15 9.97
CA SER A 327 -9.42 7.95 9.45
C SER A 327 -8.06 8.25 8.81
N ASP A 328 -7.50 9.44 9.02
CA ASP A 328 -6.19 9.80 8.47
C ASP A 328 -5.08 8.88 9.01
N ASN A 329 -4.07 8.69 8.19
CA ASN A 329 -2.80 8.10 8.61
C ASN A 329 -1.80 9.22 8.94
N ILE A 330 -0.87 8.92 9.82
CA ILE A 330 0.27 9.78 10.15
C ILE A 330 1.51 8.92 10.28
N ILE A 331 2.58 9.29 9.58
CA ILE A 331 3.86 8.60 9.61
C ILE A 331 4.95 9.62 9.90
N ALA A 332 5.73 9.36 10.95
CA ALA A 332 6.82 10.20 11.40
C ALA A 332 8.17 9.49 11.17
N PHE A 333 9.09 10.15 10.49
CA PHE A 333 10.47 9.72 10.27
C PHE A 333 11.39 10.54 11.18
N TYR A 334 11.99 9.88 12.16
CA TYR A 334 13.03 10.46 13.01
C TYR A 334 14.38 10.12 12.39
N THR A 335 15.19 11.13 12.11
CA THR A 335 16.49 10.95 11.49
C THR A 335 17.54 11.83 12.16
N LYS A 336 18.81 11.56 11.89
CA LYS A 336 19.89 12.41 12.41
C LYS A 336 19.81 13.86 11.91
N ARG A 337 19.40 14.07 10.64
CA ARG A 337 19.30 15.41 10.06
C ARG A 337 18.12 16.21 10.61
N TYR A 338 16.98 15.56 10.85
CA TYR A 338 15.79 16.22 11.40
C TYR A 338 15.85 16.37 12.92
N GLY A 339 16.75 15.63 13.61
CA GLY A 339 16.97 15.76 15.06
C GLY A 339 15.71 15.42 15.86
N ASN A 340 15.34 16.31 16.77
CA ASN A 340 14.19 16.10 17.67
C ASN A 340 12.83 16.34 17.00
N ASN A 341 12.79 16.96 15.84
CA ASN A 341 11.55 17.25 15.09
C ASN A 341 11.46 16.28 13.89
N PRO A 342 10.62 15.24 13.95
CA PRO A 342 10.52 14.28 12.85
C PRO A 342 9.92 14.92 11.60
N LEU A 343 10.28 14.38 10.43
CA LEU A 343 9.55 14.63 9.21
C LEU A 343 8.22 13.86 9.28
N ILE A 344 7.10 14.56 9.18
CA ILE A 344 5.77 13.99 9.31
C ILE A 344 5.03 14.03 7.96
N ILE A 345 4.42 12.90 7.59
CA ILE A 345 3.49 12.78 6.48
C ILE A 345 2.13 12.41 7.05
N GLN A 346 1.11 13.19 6.74
CA GLN A 346 -0.25 12.97 7.22
C GLN A 346 -1.27 13.14 6.09
N GLY A 347 -2.32 12.33 6.11
CA GLY A 347 -3.46 12.43 5.20
C GLY A 347 -4.19 11.12 5.03
N ALA A 348 -5.04 11.04 3.99
CA ALA A 348 -5.79 9.84 3.67
C ALA A 348 -4.85 8.69 3.26
N GLY A 349 -4.77 7.66 4.09
CA GLY A 349 -3.93 6.47 3.88
C GLY A 349 -4.66 5.28 3.28
N ALA A 350 -5.90 5.48 2.80
CA ALA A 350 -6.72 4.48 2.12
C ALA A 350 -7.71 5.17 1.16
N GLY A 351 -8.28 4.39 0.24
CA GLY A 351 -9.27 4.86 -0.73
C GLY A 351 -8.83 4.64 -2.18
N GLY A 352 -9.79 4.28 -3.05
CA GLY A 352 -9.52 3.93 -4.45
C GLY A 352 -8.85 5.06 -5.23
N GLU A 353 -9.37 6.29 -5.10
CA GLU A 353 -8.86 7.46 -5.82
C GLU A 353 -7.40 7.81 -5.44
N VAL A 354 -7.12 7.87 -4.15
CA VAL A 354 -5.77 8.22 -3.68
C VAL A 354 -4.77 7.09 -3.91
N THR A 355 -5.19 5.82 -3.81
CA THR A 355 -4.33 4.68 -4.15
C THR A 355 -3.99 4.68 -5.64
N ALA A 356 -5.00 4.85 -6.50
CA ALA A 356 -4.80 4.94 -7.94
C ALA A 356 -3.93 6.14 -8.33
N MET A 357 -4.06 7.27 -7.63
CA MET A 357 -3.19 8.44 -7.84
C MET A 357 -1.73 8.11 -7.55
N GLY A 358 -1.43 7.40 -6.45
CA GLY A 358 -0.06 6.97 -6.15
C GLY A 358 0.51 6.01 -7.19
N VAL A 359 -0.31 5.05 -7.68
CA VAL A 359 0.06 4.15 -8.79
C VAL A 359 0.31 4.95 -10.07
N THR A 360 -0.53 5.93 -10.38
CA THR A 360 -0.36 6.81 -11.56
C THR A 360 0.90 7.68 -11.42
N ALA A 361 1.19 8.17 -10.22
CA ALA A 361 2.42 8.94 -9.95
C ALA A 361 3.68 8.08 -10.17
N ASP A 362 3.66 6.83 -9.73
CA ASP A 362 4.75 5.88 -9.97
C ASP A 362 4.90 5.56 -11.45
N LEU A 363 3.80 5.38 -12.19
CA LEU A 363 3.85 5.26 -13.65
C LEU A 363 4.54 6.47 -14.29
N VAL A 364 4.18 7.68 -13.89
CA VAL A 364 4.82 8.92 -14.41
C VAL A 364 6.32 8.96 -14.10
N LYS A 365 6.75 8.48 -12.91
CA LYS A 365 8.20 8.35 -12.58
C LYS A 365 8.90 7.38 -13.54
N VAL A 366 8.30 6.19 -13.79
CA VAL A 366 8.84 5.21 -14.75
C VAL A 366 8.94 5.81 -16.15
N LEU A 367 7.89 6.49 -16.64
CA LEU A 367 7.90 7.12 -17.96
C LEU A 367 9.06 8.09 -18.12
N ARG A 368 9.39 8.87 -17.08
CA ARG A 368 10.54 9.81 -17.09
C ARG A 368 11.89 9.08 -17.15
N LEU A 369 12.00 7.88 -16.56
CA LEU A 369 13.23 7.07 -16.57
C LEU A 369 13.41 6.29 -17.87
N LEU A 370 12.33 5.99 -18.59
CA LEU A 370 12.37 5.31 -19.89
C LEU A 370 12.68 6.26 -21.06
N HIS A 371 12.65 7.56 -20.82
CA HIS A 371 12.98 8.61 -21.79
C HIS A 371 14.48 8.81 -21.85
#